data_37446ad983afe2381d22d815df1b6e6a
#
_entry.id   37446ad983afe2381d22d815df1b6e6a
#
_cell.length_a   1.000
_cell.length_b   1.000
_cell.length_c   1.000
_cell.angle_alpha   90.00
_cell.angle_beta   90.00
_cell.angle_gamma   90.00
#
_symmetry.space_group_name_H-M   'P 1'
#
loop_
_entity.id
_entity.type
_entity.pdbx_description
1 polymer ?
#
loop_
_entity_poly.entity_id
_entity_poly.type
_entity_poly.pdbx_seq_one_letter_code
_entity_poly.pdbx_strand_id
1 'polypeptide(L)'
;LDNPDAETRENDYGYIAAESLLEAMRKVSADRSMGADYKTGHRLFIRGLMEQNPDKVYYPDANFTIRMTYGNVLPYKAADAVNYDFRTTIKGIMEKEDPNNAYEFTVPEKLKELYKTADYGRYGEDGTLYVGFISNNDITGGNSGSPVINGKGELVGLAFDGNWEAMSGNIAFEPELQRCISVD
;
A
#
# COMPACT_ATOMS: atom_id res chain seq x y z
N LEU A 1 4.28 9.60 -31.49
CA LEU A 1 5.47 10.39 -31.16
C LEU A 1 6.42 10.24 -32.34
N ASP A 2 6.53 11.30 -33.12
CA ASP A 2 7.49 11.35 -34.22
C ASP A 2 8.90 11.22 -33.63
N ASN A 3 9.74 10.45 -34.26
CA ASN A 3 11.10 10.21 -33.80
C ASN A 3 11.92 11.50 -34.03
N PRO A 4 12.28 12.29 -33.00
CA PRO A 4 12.97 13.57 -33.20
C PRO A 4 14.34 13.31 -33.81
N ASP A 5 14.80 14.23 -34.71
CA ASP A 5 16.12 14.16 -35.29
C ASP A 5 17.23 14.40 -34.23
N ALA A 6 18.48 14.15 -34.64
CA ALA A 6 19.61 14.25 -33.71
C ALA A 6 19.80 15.69 -33.18
N GLU A 7 19.61 16.70 -34.05
CA GLU A 7 19.78 18.11 -33.69
C GLU A 7 18.69 18.56 -32.67
N THR A 8 17.45 18.10 -32.82
CA THR A 8 16.37 18.37 -31.86
C THR A 8 16.69 17.77 -30.48
N ARG A 9 17.27 16.54 -30.46
CA ARG A 9 17.65 15.89 -29.20
C ARG A 9 18.82 16.56 -28.51
N GLU A 10 19.83 16.96 -29.27
CA GLU A 10 21.03 17.64 -28.74
C GLU A 10 20.72 19.02 -28.13
N ASN A 11 19.60 19.65 -28.52
CA ASN A 11 19.15 20.93 -28.00
C ASN A 11 17.99 20.79 -26.95
N ASP A 12 17.53 19.60 -26.65
CA ASP A 12 16.52 19.35 -25.64
C ASP A 12 17.17 19.14 -24.26
N TYR A 13 16.96 20.11 -23.36
CA TYR A 13 17.50 20.05 -22.01
C TYR A 13 17.01 18.82 -21.20
N GLY A 14 15.79 18.36 -21.46
CA GLY A 14 15.25 17.15 -20.83
C GLY A 14 16.01 15.89 -21.29
N TYR A 15 16.29 15.81 -22.59
CA TYR A 15 17.09 14.72 -23.16
C TYR A 15 18.54 14.72 -22.62
N ILE A 16 19.18 15.89 -22.61
CA ILE A 16 20.54 16.06 -22.07
C ILE A 16 20.62 15.65 -20.60
N ALA A 17 19.66 16.08 -19.79
CA ALA A 17 19.59 15.71 -18.38
C ALA A 17 19.39 14.21 -18.19
N ALA A 18 18.49 13.59 -18.96
CA ALA A 18 18.26 12.14 -18.93
C ALA A 18 19.50 11.33 -19.34
N GLU A 19 20.19 11.73 -20.40
CA GLU A 19 21.45 11.10 -20.83
C GLU A 19 22.54 11.21 -19.76
N SER A 20 22.72 12.39 -19.18
CA SER A 20 23.68 12.61 -18.09
C SER A 20 23.38 11.72 -16.88
N LEU A 21 22.11 11.60 -16.51
CA LEU A 21 21.69 10.74 -15.41
C LEU A 21 21.95 9.26 -15.71
N LEU A 22 21.59 8.80 -16.91
CA LEU A 22 21.83 7.42 -17.34
C LEU A 22 23.31 7.09 -17.38
N GLU A 23 24.16 8.02 -17.82
CA GLU A 23 25.63 7.83 -17.83
C GLU A 23 26.18 7.73 -16.40
N ALA A 24 25.71 8.60 -15.48
CA ALA A 24 26.07 8.53 -14.07
C ALA A 24 25.63 7.20 -13.43
N MET A 25 24.42 6.75 -13.70
CA MET A 25 23.91 5.45 -13.24
C MET A 25 24.74 4.28 -13.79
N ARG A 26 25.14 4.32 -15.06
CA ARG A 26 26.00 3.28 -15.65
C ARG A 26 27.37 3.22 -14.98
N LYS A 27 27.97 4.37 -14.67
CA LYS A 27 29.26 4.44 -13.96
C LYS A 27 29.16 3.84 -12.56
N VAL A 28 28.11 4.18 -11.81
CA VAL A 28 27.86 3.62 -10.47
C VAL A 28 27.56 2.11 -10.54
N SER A 29 26.76 1.68 -11.52
CA SER A 29 26.40 0.26 -11.70
C SER A 29 27.57 -0.61 -12.19
N ALA A 30 28.60 -0.02 -12.79
CA ALA A 30 29.79 -0.73 -13.23
C ALA A 30 30.68 -1.17 -12.05
N ASP A 31 30.60 -0.47 -10.91
CA ASP A 31 31.29 -0.87 -9.69
C ASP A 31 30.54 -1.98 -8.95
N ARG A 32 30.76 -3.22 -9.39
CA ARG A 32 30.15 -4.42 -8.78
C ARG A 32 30.67 -4.72 -7.37
N SER A 33 31.82 -4.18 -6.97
CA SER A 33 32.40 -4.40 -5.65
C SER A 33 31.54 -3.76 -4.57
N MET A 34 31.11 -2.52 -4.78
CA MET A 34 30.27 -1.76 -3.87
C MET A 34 28.92 -2.46 -3.62
N GLY A 35 28.32 -3.05 -4.65
CA GLY A 35 27.08 -3.82 -4.51
C GLY A 35 27.25 -5.14 -3.73
N ALA A 36 28.40 -5.80 -3.86
CA ALA A 36 28.70 -7.02 -3.13
C ALA A 36 28.98 -6.74 -1.64
N ASP A 37 29.74 -5.68 -1.38
CA ASP A 37 30.05 -5.24 0.00
C ASP A 37 28.81 -4.76 0.72
N TYR A 38 27.93 -3.99 0.05
CA TYR A 38 26.64 -3.59 0.60
C TYR A 38 25.77 -4.81 0.98
N LYS A 39 25.62 -5.78 0.08
CA LYS A 39 24.83 -7.00 0.35
C LYS A 39 25.40 -7.79 1.51
N THR A 40 26.71 -7.89 1.59
CA THR A 40 27.38 -8.59 2.70
C THR A 40 27.20 -7.84 4.01
N GLY A 41 27.42 -6.54 4.01
CA GLY A 41 27.23 -5.67 5.18
C GLY A 41 25.79 -5.69 5.69
N HIS A 42 24.83 -5.55 4.79
CA HIS A 42 23.39 -5.62 5.14
C HIS A 42 23.03 -6.96 5.78
N ARG A 43 23.48 -8.07 5.19
CA ARG A 43 23.23 -9.41 5.75
C ARG A 43 23.83 -9.60 7.13
N LEU A 44 25.06 -9.11 7.35
CA LEU A 44 25.72 -9.17 8.65
C LEU A 44 25.02 -8.27 9.67
N PHE A 45 24.57 -7.10 9.26
CA PHE A 45 23.80 -6.18 10.12
C PHE A 45 22.49 -6.83 10.59
N ILE A 46 21.70 -7.39 9.67
CA ILE A 46 20.44 -8.10 10.02
C ILE A 46 20.72 -9.27 10.94
N ARG A 47 21.79 -10.05 10.67
CA ARG A 47 22.20 -11.12 11.55
C ARG A 47 22.53 -10.63 12.96
N GLY A 48 23.27 -9.52 13.08
CA GLY A 48 23.56 -8.90 14.37
C GLY A 48 22.31 -8.47 15.12
N LEU A 49 21.32 -7.90 14.42
CA LEU A 49 20.02 -7.53 15.02
C LEU A 49 19.26 -8.77 15.53
N MET A 50 19.29 -9.88 14.79
CA MET A 50 18.65 -11.14 15.21
C MET A 50 19.35 -11.75 16.44
N GLU A 51 20.69 -11.72 16.48
CA GLU A 51 21.47 -12.19 17.63
C GLU A 51 21.27 -11.31 18.88
N GLN A 52 21.09 -9.98 18.68
CA GLN A 52 20.83 -9.04 19.76
C GLN A 52 19.42 -9.19 20.36
N ASN A 53 18.44 -9.57 19.55
CA ASN A 53 17.02 -9.66 19.93
C ASN A 53 16.45 -11.03 19.58
N PRO A 54 16.85 -12.10 20.26
CA PRO A 54 16.52 -13.48 19.88
C PRO A 54 15.02 -13.82 19.99
N ASP A 55 14.29 -13.08 20.83
CA ASP A 55 12.85 -13.28 21.04
C ASP A 55 11.99 -12.52 20.02
N LYS A 56 12.60 -11.62 19.21
CA LYS A 56 11.89 -10.86 18.18
C LYS A 56 11.69 -11.73 16.94
N VAL A 57 10.47 -11.78 16.46
CA VAL A 57 10.15 -12.41 15.17
C VAL A 57 10.56 -11.47 14.03
N TYR A 58 11.42 -11.95 13.14
CA TYR A 58 11.80 -11.28 11.91
C TYR A 58 11.18 -12.01 10.74
N TYR A 59 10.61 -11.27 9.81
CA TYR A 59 10.01 -11.83 8.60
C TYR A 59 10.58 -11.14 7.36
N PRO A 60 10.66 -11.83 6.22
CA PRO A 60 11.20 -11.27 4.99
C PRO A 60 10.18 -10.33 4.32
N ASP A 61 10.67 -9.39 3.52
CA ASP A 61 9.85 -8.66 2.56
C ASP A 61 9.23 -9.60 1.52
N ALA A 62 8.26 -9.07 0.76
CA ALA A 62 7.64 -9.79 -0.34
C ALA A 62 8.69 -10.20 -1.39
N ASN A 63 8.77 -11.50 -1.69
CA ASN A 63 9.74 -12.09 -2.61
C ASN A 63 9.10 -13.12 -3.55
N PHE A 64 7.80 -12.95 -3.85
CA PHE A 64 6.98 -13.85 -4.67
C PHE A 64 6.75 -15.25 -4.07
N THR A 65 7.04 -15.44 -2.79
CA THR A 65 6.63 -16.62 -2.04
C THR A 65 5.42 -16.32 -1.16
N ILE A 66 4.67 -17.34 -0.78
CA ILE A 66 3.54 -17.17 0.13
C ILE A 66 4.06 -16.73 1.50
N ARG A 67 3.53 -15.62 1.98
CA ARG A 67 3.71 -15.11 3.35
C ARG A 67 2.35 -14.90 3.98
N MET A 68 2.27 -15.11 5.25
CA MET A 68 1.09 -14.81 6.04
C MET A 68 1.44 -13.70 7.03
N THR A 69 0.67 -12.62 7.00
CA THR A 69 0.59 -11.64 8.08
C THR A 69 -0.73 -11.82 8.81
N TYR A 70 -0.78 -11.51 10.09
CA TYR A 70 -2.01 -11.64 10.87
C TYR A 70 -2.19 -10.44 11.81
N GLY A 71 -3.43 -10.17 12.15
CA GLY A 71 -3.82 -9.05 12.99
C GLY A 71 -5.30 -9.10 13.31
N ASN A 72 -5.80 -8.00 13.80
CA ASN A 72 -7.20 -7.80 14.14
C ASN A 72 -7.76 -6.60 13.39
N VAL A 73 -9.04 -6.64 13.08
CA VAL A 73 -9.79 -5.47 12.61
C VAL A 73 -9.98 -4.52 13.79
N LEU A 74 -9.36 -3.34 13.73
CA LEU A 74 -9.30 -2.40 14.85
C LEU A 74 -9.36 -0.95 14.36
N PRO A 75 -10.07 -0.07 15.06
CA PRO A 75 -9.95 1.38 14.88
C PRO A 75 -8.55 1.85 15.34
N TYR A 76 -8.24 3.13 15.12
CA TYR A 76 -7.05 3.74 15.69
C TYR A 76 -7.25 5.22 15.97
N LYS A 77 -6.44 5.74 16.90
CA LYS A 77 -6.39 7.15 17.24
C LYS A 77 -5.15 7.78 16.59
N ALA A 78 -5.36 8.51 15.49
CA ALA A 78 -4.26 9.12 14.73
C ALA A 78 -3.62 10.31 15.46
N ALA A 79 -4.43 11.09 16.20
CA ALA A 79 -3.98 12.25 16.93
C ALA A 79 -4.95 12.54 18.10
N ASP A 80 -4.69 13.58 18.87
CA ASP A 80 -5.64 14.02 19.89
C ASP A 80 -6.98 14.40 19.26
N ALA A 81 -8.06 13.85 19.81
CA ALA A 81 -9.44 13.97 19.31
C ALA A 81 -9.71 13.44 17.89
N VAL A 82 -8.75 12.77 17.22
CA VAL A 82 -8.93 12.16 15.90
C VAL A 82 -8.96 10.65 16.02
N ASN A 83 -10.16 10.06 15.81
CA ASN A 83 -10.35 8.62 15.86
C ASN A 83 -10.89 8.16 14.51
N TYR A 84 -10.25 7.16 13.91
CA TYR A 84 -10.74 6.47 12.73
C TYR A 84 -11.42 5.17 13.14
N ASP A 85 -12.64 4.99 12.66
CA ASP A 85 -13.34 3.73 12.84
C ASP A 85 -12.73 2.64 11.96
N PHE A 86 -13.00 1.39 12.30
CA PHE A 86 -12.42 0.25 11.60
C PHE A 86 -13.14 -0.09 10.29
N ARG A 87 -14.32 0.46 10.02
CA ARG A 87 -15.11 0.23 8.80
C ARG A 87 -15.53 1.55 8.14
N THR A 88 -15.67 1.51 6.82
CA THR A 88 -16.29 2.56 6.02
C THR A 88 -17.55 2.03 5.32
N THR A 89 -18.47 2.94 5.00
CA THR A 89 -19.72 2.58 4.36
C THR A 89 -19.88 3.23 2.99
N ILE A 90 -20.83 2.76 2.22
CA ILE A 90 -21.23 3.36 0.94
C ILE A 90 -21.53 4.86 1.06
N LYS A 91 -21.97 5.34 2.22
CA LYS A 91 -22.20 6.77 2.47
C LYS A 91 -20.93 7.59 2.20
N GLY A 92 -19.77 7.10 2.67
CA GLY A 92 -18.48 7.77 2.45
C GLY A 92 -18.10 7.87 0.96
N ILE A 93 -18.52 6.91 0.13
CA ILE A 93 -18.35 6.99 -1.33
C ILE A 93 -19.20 8.14 -1.89
N MET A 94 -20.46 8.24 -1.46
CA MET A 94 -21.36 9.32 -1.92
C MET A 94 -20.88 10.70 -1.49
N GLU A 95 -20.34 10.82 -0.28
CA GLU A 95 -19.81 12.09 0.25
C GLU A 95 -18.56 12.57 -0.48
N LYS A 96 -17.82 11.68 -1.11
CA LYS A 96 -16.59 11.99 -1.85
C LYS A 96 -16.82 12.21 -3.34
N GLU A 97 -18.03 12.04 -3.83
CA GLU A 97 -18.29 12.26 -5.25
C GLU A 97 -17.93 13.71 -5.67
N ASP A 98 -17.07 13.84 -6.67
CA ASP A 98 -16.70 15.12 -7.26
C ASP A 98 -16.89 15.07 -8.78
N PRO A 99 -17.94 15.75 -9.30
CA PRO A 99 -18.18 15.82 -10.74
C PRO A 99 -17.04 16.48 -11.54
N ASN A 100 -16.18 17.27 -10.88
CA ASN A 100 -15.04 17.92 -11.54
C ASN A 100 -13.82 17.00 -11.62
N ASN A 101 -13.80 15.91 -10.87
CA ASN A 101 -12.75 14.88 -10.92
C ASN A 101 -13.33 13.54 -11.35
N ALA A 102 -13.73 13.48 -12.61
CA ALA A 102 -14.38 12.30 -13.21
C ALA A 102 -13.49 11.04 -13.23
N TYR A 103 -12.20 11.18 -13.05
CA TYR A 103 -11.26 10.06 -13.06
C TYR A 103 -11.25 9.31 -11.71
N GLU A 104 -11.19 10.03 -10.60
CA GLU A 104 -11.00 9.42 -9.27
C GLU A 104 -12.28 9.34 -8.44
N PHE A 105 -13.19 10.33 -8.57
CA PHE A 105 -14.33 10.49 -7.67
C PHE A 105 -15.69 10.42 -8.38
N THR A 106 -15.77 9.69 -9.48
CA THR A 106 -17.05 9.41 -10.13
C THR A 106 -17.72 8.21 -9.48
N VAL A 107 -18.95 8.39 -9.03
CA VAL A 107 -19.79 7.30 -8.52
C VAL A 107 -20.70 6.78 -9.63
N PRO A 108 -20.68 5.48 -9.96
CA PRO A 108 -21.57 4.90 -10.96
C PRO A 108 -23.06 5.10 -10.60
N GLU A 109 -23.87 5.46 -11.59
CA GLU A 109 -25.31 5.71 -11.37
C GLU A 109 -26.04 4.53 -10.72
N LYS A 110 -25.67 3.29 -11.09
CA LYS A 110 -26.23 2.10 -10.45
C LYS A 110 -25.94 2.04 -8.95
N LEU A 111 -24.75 2.45 -8.54
CA LEU A 111 -24.40 2.49 -7.11
C LEU A 111 -25.20 3.57 -6.36
N LYS A 112 -25.44 4.73 -6.99
CA LYS A 112 -26.30 5.79 -6.45
C LYS A 112 -27.76 5.33 -6.30
N GLU A 113 -28.26 4.57 -7.27
CA GLU A 113 -29.59 3.97 -7.19
C GLU A 113 -29.72 3.01 -6.01
N LEU A 114 -28.75 2.08 -5.86
CA LEU A 114 -28.72 1.14 -4.75
C LEU A 114 -28.63 1.85 -3.40
N TYR A 115 -27.83 2.92 -3.32
CA TYR A 115 -27.74 3.75 -2.13
C TYR A 115 -29.08 4.42 -1.77
N LYS A 116 -29.79 4.99 -2.76
CA LYS A 116 -31.09 5.63 -2.56
C LYS A 116 -32.19 4.66 -2.12
N THR A 117 -32.14 3.44 -2.64
CA THR A 117 -33.14 2.40 -2.33
C THR A 117 -32.77 1.53 -1.13
N ALA A 118 -31.53 1.64 -0.65
CA ALA A 118 -30.93 0.76 0.36
C ALA A 118 -31.03 -0.74 -0.02
N ASP A 119 -31.03 -1.04 -1.31
CA ASP A 119 -31.11 -2.41 -1.84
C ASP A 119 -29.70 -2.99 -2.02
N TYR A 120 -29.12 -3.50 -0.96
CA TYR A 120 -27.80 -4.10 -0.94
C TYR A 120 -27.83 -5.63 -1.01
N GLY A 121 -29.03 -6.21 -1.13
CA GLY A 121 -29.22 -7.66 -1.18
C GLY A 121 -28.58 -8.35 0.03
N ARG A 122 -27.88 -9.44 -0.21
CA ARG A 122 -27.20 -10.22 0.85
C ARG A 122 -25.95 -9.55 1.44
N TYR A 123 -25.50 -8.45 0.86
CA TYR A 123 -24.31 -7.72 1.31
C TYR A 123 -24.64 -6.56 2.24
N GLY A 124 -25.94 -6.26 2.42
CA GLY A 124 -26.37 -5.26 3.41
C GLY A 124 -26.26 -5.79 4.83
N GLU A 125 -25.70 -4.99 5.70
CA GLU A 125 -25.58 -5.24 7.13
C GLU A 125 -25.94 -3.95 7.88
N ASP A 126 -26.72 -4.03 8.94
CA ASP A 126 -27.16 -2.88 9.76
C ASP A 126 -27.82 -1.73 8.96
N GLY A 127 -28.49 -2.05 7.85
CA GLY A 127 -29.15 -1.07 6.97
C GLY A 127 -28.20 -0.27 6.08
N THR A 128 -26.95 -0.66 5.98
CA THR A 128 -25.94 -0.05 5.13
C THR A 128 -25.15 -1.09 4.33
N LEU A 129 -24.24 -0.64 3.48
CA LEU A 129 -23.26 -1.47 2.83
C LEU A 129 -21.88 -1.05 3.35
N TYR A 130 -21.15 -1.96 3.96
CA TYR A 130 -19.74 -1.77 4.26
C TYR A 130 -18.92 -1.92 2.97
N VAL A 131 -17.88 -1.14 2.82
CA VAL A 131 -17.08 -1.09 1.58
C VAL A 131 -15.59 -1.23 1.82
N GLY A 132 -15.17 -1.13 3.06
CA GLY A 132 -13.78 -1.33 3.43
C GLY A 132 -13.59 -1.35 4.94
N PHE A 133 -12.50 -1.95 5.34
CA PHE A 133 -12.11 -2.06 6.75
C PHE A 133 -10.60 -1.92 6.91
N ILE A 134 -10.17 -1.68 8.15
CA ILE A 134 -8.77 -1.57 8.51
C ILE A 134 -8.39 -2.61 9.56
N SER A 135 -7.16 -3.10 9.47
CA SER A 135 -6.61 -4.08 10.42
C SER A 135 -5.16 -3.77 10.74
N ASN A 136 -4.66 -4.24 11.88
CA ASN A 136 -3.27 -4.01 12.28
C ASN A 136 -2.30 -5.06 11.76
N ASN A 137 -2.58 -5.65 10.61
CA ASN A 137 -1.64 -6.49 9.89
C ASN A 137 -0.45 -5.65 9.42
N ASP A 138 0.75 -6.17 9.63
CA ASP A 138 1.94 -5.57 9.02
C ASP A 138 2.02 -5.99 7.55
N ILE A 139 2.01 -5.00 6.66
CA ILE A 139 2.04 -5.18 5.21
C ILE A 139 3.17 -4.36 4.59
N THR A 140 3.58 -4.76 3.41
CA THR A 140 4.59 -4.07 2.60
C THR A 140 4.21 -4.14 1.12
N GLY A 141 4.97 -3.47 0.26
CA GLY A 141 4.80 -3.56 -1.18
C GLY A 141 4.76 -5.03 -1.66
N GLY A 142 3.76 -5.37 -2.46
CA GLY A 142 3.48 -6.73 -2.92
C GLY A 142 2.27 -7.39 -2.23
N ASN A 143 1.77 -6.83 -1.13
CA ASN A 143 0.53 -7.30 -0.51
C ASN A 143 -0.74 -6.83 -1.24
N SER A 144 -0.65 -5.84 -2.12
CA SER A 144 -1.79 -5.32 -2.87
C SER A 144 -2.51 -6.41 -3.66
N GLY A 145 -3.83 -6.54 -3.46
CA GLY A 145 -4.68 -7.58 -4.05
C GLY A 145 -4.63 -8.93 -3.31
N SER A 146 -3.90 -9.02 -2.21
CA SER A 146 -3.87 -10.25 -1.40
C SER A 146 -5.21 -10.50 -0.72
N PRO A 147 -5.65 -11.77 -0.64
CA PRO A 147 -6.87 -12.12 0.06
C PRO A 147 -6.72 -11.90 1.57
N VAL A 148 -7.73 -11.26 2.17
CA VAL A 148 -7.87 -11.21 3.62
C VAL A 148 -8.84 -12.29 4.03
N ILE A 149 -8.41 -13.17 4.92
CA ILE A 149 -9.19 -14.32 5.39
C ILE A 149 -9.42 -14.23 6.89
N ASN A 150 -10.58 -14.67 7.34
CA ASN A 150 -10.87 -14.77 8.76
C ASN A 150 -10.32 -16.08 9.38
N GLY A 151 -10.47 -16.24 10.69
CA GLY A 151 -10.00 -17.42 11.41
C GLY A 151 -10.64 -18.75 11.00
N LYS A 152 -11.67 -18.72 10.14
CA LYS A 152 -12.31 -19.92 9.56
C LYS A 152 -11.80 -20.22 8.14
N GLY A 153 -10.94 -19.37 7.58
CA GLY A 153 -10.47 -19.47 6.21
C GLY A 153 -11.42 -18.90 5.15
N GLU A 154 -12.42 -18.13 5.56
CA GLU A 154 -13.35 -17.46 4.65
C GLU A 154 -12.76 -16.16 4.14
N LEU A 155 -12.90 -15.88 2.84
CA LEU A 155 -12.49 -14.61 2.24
C LEU A 155 -13.41 -13.49 2.77
N VAL A 156 -12.82 -12.47 3.39
CA VAL A 156 -13.53 -11.33 3.95
C VAL A 156 -13.10 -9.99 3.35
N GLY A 157 -12.15 -10.00 2.43
CA GLY A 157 -11.75 -8.79 1.73
C GLY A 157 -10.46 -8.94 0.95
N LEU A 158 -10.02 -7.85 0.34
CA LEU A 158 -8.76 -7.76 -0.40
C LEU A 158 -7.94 -6.59 0.15
N ALA A 159 -6.72 -6.88 0.58
CA ALA A 159 -5.78 -5.84 1.01
C ALA A 159 -5.33 -5.02 -0.19
N PHE A 160 -5.25 -3.68 -0.05
CA PHE A 160 -4.81 -2.84 -1.16
C PHE A 160 -3.86 -1.70 -0.78
N ASP A 161 -3.87 -1.23 0.47
CA ASP A 161 -3.00 -0.11 0.87
C ASP A 161 -2.71 -0.12 2.38
N GLY A 162 -1.81 0.76 2.80
CA GLY A 162 -1.61 1.15 4.19
C GLY A 162 -2.20 2.52 4.48
N ASN A 163 -2.53 2.80 5.74
CA ASN A 163 -2.88 4.15 6.14
C ASN A 163 -1.65 5.07 6.09
N TRP A 164 -1.87 6.38 6.25
CA TRP A 164 -0.78 7.37 6.20
C TRP A 164 0.34 7.07 7.21
N GLU A 165 -0.02 6.63 8.40
CA GLU A 165 0.90 6.29 9.48
C GLU A 165 1.75 5.04 9.18
N ALA A 166 1.35 4.23 8.18
CA ALA A 166 2.12 3.06 7.74
C ALA A 166 3.33 3.40 6.85
N MET A 167 3.54 4.67 6.50
CA MET A 167 4.66 5.09 5.65
C MET A 167 6.04 4.73 6.23
N SER A 168 6.16 4.66 7.55
CA SER A 168 7.39 4.24 8.24
C SER A 168 7.51 2.72 8.45
N GLY A 169 6.53 1.93 8.01
CA GLY A 169 6.42 0.51 8.32
C GLY A 169 7.62 -0.34 7.91
N ASN A 170 8.27 0.01 6.81
CA ASN A 170 9.49 -0.68 6.37
C ASN A 170 10.72 -0.42 7.27
N ILE A 171 10.67 0.59 8.15
CA ILE A 171 11.73 0.92 9.09
C ILE A 171 11.34 0.42 10.50
N ALA A 172 10.13 0.77 10.93
CA ALA A 172 9.60 0.40 12.24
C ALA A 172 8.07 0.25 12.14
N PHE A 173 7.56 -0.92 12.48
CA PHE A 173 6.13 -1.18 12.56
C PHE A 173 5.58 -0.71 13.90
N GLU A 174 4.57 0.16 13.87
CA GLU A 174 3.89 0.71 15.03
C GLU A 174 2.43 0.19 15.09
N PRO A 175 2.15 -0.89 15.81
CA PRO A 175 0.86 -1.58 15.78
C PRO A 175 -0.32 -0.72 16.28
N GLU A 176 -0.05 0.32 17.07
CA GLU A 176 -1.08 1.24 17.56
C GLU A 176 -1.61 2.19 16.47
N LEU A 177 -0.76 2.54 15.49
CA LEU A 177 -1.05 3.54 14.48
C LEU A 177 -1.22 2.94 13.08
N GLN A 178 -0.38 1.97 12.72
CA GLN A 178 -0.33 1.45 11.36
C GLN A 178 -1.48 0.49 11.09
N ARG A 179 -2.12 0.67 9.93
CA ARG A 179 -3.26 -0.15 9.49
C ARG A 179 -3.11 -0.57 8.03
N CYS A 180 -3.42 -1.83 7.78
CA CYS A 180 -3.72 -2.33 6.45
C CYS A 180 -5.14 -1.91 6.09
N ILE A 181 -5.35 -1.42 4.88
CA ILE A 181 -6.65 -1.03 4.34
C ILE A 181 -7.10 -2.12 3.36
N SER A 182 -8.32 -2.59 3.54
CA SER A 182 -8.90 -3.66 2.74
C SER A 182 -10.27 -3.27 2.20
N VAL A 183 -10.57 -3.71 0.98
CA VAL A 183 -11.93 -3.70 0.44
C VAL A 183 -12.69 -4.85 1.09
N ASP A 184 -13.94 -4.58 1.53
CA ASP A 184 -14.87 -5.57 2.08
C ASP A 184 -15.52 -6.39 0.97
#